data_c44c0094d69b0eab1c8f44d75ec9ce50
#
_entry.id   c44c0094d69b0eab1c8f44d75ec9ce50
#
_cell.length_a   1.000
_cell.length_b   1.000
_cell.length_c   1.000
_cell.angle_alpha   90.00
_cell.angle_beta   90.00
_cell.angle_gamma   90.00
#
_symmetry.space_group_name_H-M   'P 1'
#
loop_
_entity.id
_entity.type
_entity.pdbx_description
1 polymer ?
#
loop_
_entity_poly.entity_id
_entity_poly.type
_entity_poly.pdbx_seq_one_letter_code
_entity_poly.pdbx_strand_id
1 'polypeptide(L)'
;MKQFKTLIYFLVISSVISCDESPKIGFYENTGSINTSAQEKKEESSYSEWNGIWSKGKNYVIVTLNISNSDENGFEFSLNGSYGGNLGELSGKAMITENGEGFYSNADNGLCELFFVRNQKGILIKSPSQECGAGMGVRYDGQYKISSKKDDREAELNFINLGLAKNEAQAKLIENLVGSDKDLFLNSSHQIRNLPNDVETGAKVKSSGVAGLYGEMENIILLKGNQIWAAVIDAENDEIHYYTNVDEWKQKMPPSIKTWAESISEKTIIYSSNDGKN
;
A
#
# COMPACT_ATOMS: atom_id res chain seq x y z
N MET A 1 -46.91 -8.32 27.93
CA MET A 1 -46.79 -9.20 29.12
C MET A 1 -46.79 -10.64 28.71
N LYS A 2 -45.63 -11.30 28.71
CA LYS A 2 -45.40 -12.75 28.88
C LYS A 2 -43.89 -12.95 28.93
N GLN A 3 -43.44 -13.23 30.14
CA GLN A 3 -42.03 -13.58 30.42
C GLN A 3 -41.85 -15.07 30.09
N PHE A 4 -40.77 -15.41 29.39
CA PHE A 4 -40.27 -16.77 29.34
C PHE A 4 -38.97 -16.86 30.12
N LYS A 5 -39.03 -17.57 31.26
CA LYS A 5 -37.88 -18.01 32.04
C LYS A 5 -37.38 -19.33 31.44
N THR A 6 -36.17 -19.36 30.97
CA THR A 6 -35.50 -20.62 30.58
C THR A 6 -34.49 -20.98 31.64
N LEU A 7 -34.71 -22.10 32.27
CA LEU A 7 -33.94 -22.74 33.32
C LEU A 7 -32.81 -23.57 32.65
N ILE A 8 -31.55 -23.28 32.94
CA ILE A 8 -30.42 -24.08 32.48
C ILE A 8 -29.92 -24.94 33.66
N TYR A 9 -30.00 -26.27 33.45
CA TYR A 9 -29.48 -27.28 34.39
C TYR A 9 -27.97 -27.42 34.17
N PHE A 10 -27.21 -27.29 35.27
CA PHE A 10 -25.80 -27.71 35.34
C PHE A 10 -25.73 -29.18 35.71
N LEU A 11 -25.09 -29.96 34.84
CA LEU A 11 -24.74 -31.35 35.14
C LEU A 11 -23.26 -31.41 35.47
N VAL A 12 -22.96 -31.67 36.76
CA VAL A 12 -21.60 -31.93 37.24
C VAL A 12 -21.37 -33.43 37.13
N ILE A 13 -20.37 -33.83 36.35
CA ILE A 13 -19.88 -35.21 36.28
C ILE A 13 -18.48 -35.23 36.91
N SER A 14 -18.39 -35.77 38.09
CA SER A 14 -17.14 -36.15 38.79
C SER A 14 -16.72 -37.55 38.33
N SER A 15 -15.54 -37.69 37.78
CA SER A 15 -14.90 -38.99 37.59
C SER A 15 -13.53 -39.00 38.24
N VAL A 16 -13.45 -39.81 39.28
CA VAL A 16 -12.25 -40.24 40.02
C VAL A 16 -11.61 -41.37 39.23
N ILE A 17 -10.33 -41.32 38.92
CA ILE A 17 -9.56 -42.50 38.49
C ILE A 17 -8.23 -42.51 39.21
N SER A 18 -8.09 -43.57 39.91
CA SER A 18 -7.09 -44.32 40.61
C SER A 18 -5.65 -44.31 40.07
N CYS A 19 -4.70 -44.30 41.03
CA CYS A 19 -3.30 -44.66 40.88
C CYS A 19 -3.16 -46.13 40.49
N ASP A 20 -2.17 -46.46 39.64
CA ASP A 20 -1.35 -47.67 39.95
C ASP A 20 -0.03 -47.73 39.12
N GLU A 21 1.00 -48.14 39.86
CA GLU A 21 2.21 -48.91 39.51
C GLU A 21 3.29 -48.37 38.53
N SER A 22 4.43 -48.10 39.18
CA SER A 22 5.77 -47.98 38.58
C SER A 22 6.42 -49.35 38.33
N PRO A 23 7.07 -49.57 37.19
CA PRO A 23 8.05 -50.66 37.06
C PRO A 23 9.47 -50.15 37.33
N LYS A 24 10.16 -50.85 38.24
CA LYS A 24 11.61 -50.79 38.49
C LYS A 24 12.34 -51.37 37.28
N ILE A 25 13.28 -50.64 36.72
CA ILE A 25 14.26 -51.18 35.76
C ILE A 25 15.66 -50.87 36.24
N GLY A 26 16.47 -51.93 36.21
CA GLY A 26 17.76 -52.04 36.83
C GLY A 26 18.88 -51.21 36.16
N PHE A 27 19.84 -50.93 37.02
CA PHE A 27 21.14 -50.37 36.64
C PHE A 27 21.96 -51.36 35.82
N TYR A 28 22.46 -50.92 34.67
CA TYR A 28 23.65 -51.43 34.04
C TYR A 28 24.69 -50.32 33.96
N GLU A 29 25.71 -50.41 34.76
CA GLU A 29 26.97 -49.68 34.58
C GLU A 29 27.62 -50.16 33.27
N ASN A 30 27.89 -49.26 32.37
CA ASN A 30 28.84 -49.51 31.30
C ASN A 30 29.78 -48.29 31.20
N THR A 31 30.96 -48.45 31.76
CA THR A 31 32.10 -47.57 31.65
C THR A 31 32.63 -47.60 30.21
N GLY A 32 32.34 -46.58 29.44
CA GLY A 32 32.90 -46.37 28.11
C GLY A 32 33.20 -44.91 27.91
N SER A 33 34.44 -44.51 28.15
CA SER A 33 34.97 -43.18 27.85
C SER A 33 34.98 -42.97 26.36
N ILE A 34 34.07 -42.17 25.84
CA ILE A 34 34.10 -41.65 24.47
C ILE A 34 34.13 -40.12 24.54
N ASN A 35 35.34 -39.59 24.34
CA ASN A 35 35.54 -38.20 23.99
C ASN A 35 34.86 -37.93 22.65
N THR A 36 33.66 -37.36 22.66
CA THR A 36 33.08 -36.80 21.48
C THR A 36 32.88 -35.31 21.77
N SER A 37 33.82 -34.50 21.27
CA SER A 37 33.62 -33.09 21.09
C SER A 37 32.51 -32.92 20.06
N ALA A 38 31.25 -33.01 20.50
CA ALA A 38 30.12 -32.55 19.75
C ALA A 38 30.23 -31.02 19.71
N GLN A 39 30.72 -30.49 18.60
CA GLN A 39 30.40 -29.13 18.25
C GLN A 39 28.88 -29.02 18.23
N GLU A 40 28.31 -28.35 19.22
CA GLU A 40 26.98 -27.82 19.14
C GLU A 40 26.95 -26.90 17.92
N LYS A 41 26.50 -27.41 16.80
CA LYS A 41 26.04 -26.63 15.68
C LYS A 41 24.83 -25.94 16.23
N LYS A 42 25.01 -24.68 16.71
CA LYS A 42 23.93 -23.77 17.05
C LYS A 42 23.01 -23.77 15.84
N GLU A 43 21.86 -24.41 15.91
CA GLU A 43 20.82 -24.31 14.91
C GLU A 43 20.52 -22.79 14.83
N GLU A 44 20.95 -22.19 13.75
CA GLU A 44 20.62 -20.82 13.41
C GLU A 44 19.10 -20.78 13.37
N SER A 45 18.48 -20.14 14.37
CA SER A 45 17.05 -20.24 14.64
C SER A 45 16.29 -19.88 13.36
N SER A 46 15.34 -20.71 12.97
CA SER A 46 14.48 -20.50 11.78
C SER A 46 13.74 -19.17 11.81
N TYR A 47 13.78 -18.47 12.93
CA TYR A 47 13.17 -17.16 13.15
C TYR A 47 13.96 -15.98 12.54
N SER A 48 15.27 -16.14 12.29
CA SER A 48 16.09 -15.11 11.63
C SER A 48 15.54 -14.73 10.23
N GLU A 49 14.81 -15.66 9.62
CA GLU A 49 14.18 -15.45 8.32
C GLU A 49 13.01 -14.44 8.32
N TRP A 50 12.49 -14.04 9.47
CA TRP A 50 11.51 -12.97 9.58
C TRP A 50 12.15 -11.60 9.37
N ASN A 51 13.41 -11.44 9.80
CA ASN A 51 14.10 -10.15 9.76
C ASN A 51 14.27 -9.64 8.33
N GLY A 52 14.06 -8.36 8.16
CA GLY A 52 14.28 -7.69 6.89
C GLY A 52 13.28 -6.59 6.61
N ILE A 53 13.45 -6.00 5.44
CA ILE A 53 12.55 -4.97 4.91
C ILE A 53 11.69 -5.64 3.85
N TRP A 54 10.39 -5.54 4.02
CA TRP A 54 9.38 -6.12 3.16
C TRP A 54 8.50 -5.00 2.63
N SER A 55 8.01 -5.12 1.40
CA SER A 55 7.14 -4.10 0.83
C SER A 55 5.96 -4.71 0.08
N LYS A 56 4.89 -3.93 -0.03
CA LYS A 56 3.76 -4.19 -0.92
C LYS A 56 3.29 -2.90 -1.56
N GLY A 57 2.61 -3.03 -2.67
CA GLY A 57 2.03 -1.91 -3.40
C GLY A 57 2.88 -1.49 -4.59
N LYS A 58 2.47 -0.41 -5.22
CA LYS A 58 3.12 0.19 -6.38
C LYS A 58 2.85 1.69 -6.40
N ASN A 59 3.75 2.44 -6.99
CA ASN A 59 3.63 3.89 -7.18
C ASN A 59 3.37 4.60 -5.83
N TYR A 60 2.23 5.27 -5.72
CA TYR A 60 1.83 6.07 -4.55
C TYR A 60 1.07 5.29 -3.47
N VAL A 61 0.91 3.99 -3.64
CA VAL A 61 0.29 3.09 -2.66
C VAL A 61 1.32 2.09 -2.22
N ILE A 62 2.17 2.47 -1.31
CA ILE A 62 3.29 1.65 -0.84
C ILE A 62 3.16 1.48 0.67
N VAL A 63 3.34 0.25 1.12
CA VAL A 63 3.50 -0.05 2.56
C VAL A 63 4.79 -0.83 2.74
N THR A 64 5.64 -0.32 3.59
CA THR A 64 6.89 -0.96 4.01
C THR A 64 6.72 -1.56 5.39
N LEU A 65 7.11 -2.81 5.55
CA LEU A 65 7.21 -3.54 6.80
C LEU A 65 8.68 -3.78 7.09
N ASN A 66 9.18 -3.31 8.22
CA ASN A 66 10.48 -3.66 8.73
C ASN A 66 10.31 -4.60 9.93
N ILE A 67 10.97 -5.75 9.90
CA ILE A 67 11.01 -6.72 11.01
C ILE A 67 12.45 -6.84 11.49
N SER A 68 12.61 -6.81 12.80
CA SER A 68 13.89 -6.94 13.49
C SER A 68 13.76 -7.73 14.79
N ASN A 69 14.89 -8.15 15.33
CA ASN A 69 14.97 -8.81 16.63
C ASN A 69 14.07 -10.05 16.76
N SER A 70 13.94 -10.83 15.68
CA SER A 70 13.10 -12.02 15.70
C SER A 70 13.76 -13.20 16.44
N ASP A 71 12.98 -13.77 17.36
CA ASP A 71 13.33 -14.97 18.13
C ASP A 71 12.12 -15.91 18.28
N GLU A 72 12.23 -16.92 19.09
CA GLU A 72 11.14 -17.88 19.36
C GLU A 72 9.92 -17.27 20.04
N ASN A 73 10.07 -16.12 20.72
CA ASN A 73 9.00 -15.45 21.46
C ASN A 73 8.30 -14.40 20.62
N GLY A 74 8.98 -13.84 19.59
CA GLY A 74 8.39 -12.79 18.76
C GLY A 74 9.39 -11.99 17.97
N PHE A 75 8.93 -10.83 17.48
CA PHE A 75 9.74 -9.89 16.74
C PHE A 75 9.23 -8.45 16.90
N GLU A 76 10.11 -7.50 16.70
CA GLU A 76 9.75 -6.09 16.58
C GLU A 76 9.40 -5.77 15.13
N PHE A 77 8.41 -4.91 14.93
CA PHE A 77 8.03 -4.49 13.59
C PHE A 77 7.73 -2.99 13.53
N SER A 78 7.92 -2.41 12.35
CA SER A 78 7.35 -1.13 11.97
C SER A 78 6.73 -1.20 10.58
N LEU A 79 5.54 -0.65 10.46
CA LEU A 79 4.77 -0.49 9.23
C LEU A 79 4.67 0.99 8.90
N ASN A 80 5.09 1.37 7.70
CA ASN A 80 4.96 2.72 7.17
C ASN A 80 4.22 2.63 5.84
N GLY A 81 3.08 3.29 5.74
CA GLY A 81 2.24 3.22 4.56
C GLY A 81 1.84 4.58 4.04
N SER A 82 1.60 4.66 2.73
CA SER A 82 1.04 5.83 2.08
C SER A 82 -0.07 5.45 1.11
N TYR A 83 -1.06 6.32 1.00
CA TYR A 83 -2.11 6.27 -0.01
C TYR A 83 -2.44 7.70 -0.44
N GLY A 84 -1.82 8.16 -1.52
CA GLY A 84 -1.87 9.57 -1.87
C GLY A 84 -1.24 10.43 -0.77
N GLY A 85 -1.95 11.47 -0.34
CA GLY A 85 -1.54 12.33 0.77
C GLY A 85 -1.78 11.75 2.16
N ASN A 86 -2.42 10.58 2.26
CA ASN A 86 -2.69 9.93 3.56
C ASN A 86 -1.54 9.03 3.96
N LEU A 87 -1.12 9.13 5.21
CA LEU A 87 -0.03 8.36 5.79
C LEU A 87 -0.55 7.43 6.88
N GLY A 88 0.18 6.36 7.15
CA GLY A 88 -0.06 5.47 8.27
C GLY A 88 1.24 4.95 8.81
N GLU A 89 1.39 5.00 10.13
CA GLU A 89 2.52 4.47 10.86
C GLU A 89 2.01 3.57 11.99
N LEU A 90 2.61 2.41 12.13
CA LEU A 90 2.33 1.47 13.20
C LEU A 90 3.60 0.71 13.56
N SER A 91 3.93 0.67 14.82
CA SER A 91 5.06 -0.12 15.31
C SER A 91 4.67 -0.87 16.58
N GLY A 92 5.35 -1.99 16.83
CA GLY A 92 5.10 -2.78 18.02
C GLY A 92 5.94 -4.05 18.06
N LYS A 93 5.58 -4.92 19.01
CA LYS A 93 6.14 -6.24 19.17
C LYS A 93 5.06 -7.28 18.92
N ALA A 94 5.27 -8.14 17.93
CA ALA A 94 4.41 -9.30 17.66
C ALA A 94 4.97 -10.52 18.41
N MET A 95 4.07 -11.32 18.99
CA MET A 95 4.42 -12.60 19.63
C MET A 95 4.29 -13.73 18.59
N ILE A 96 5.19 -14.71 18.63
CA ILE A 96 5.03 -15.93 17.83
C ILE A 96 4.03 -16.85 18.54
N THR A 97 3.00 -17.25 17.83
CA THR A 97 1.99 -18.21 18.30
C THR A 97 2.49 -19.65 18.15
N GLU A 98 1.83 -20.60 18.78
CA GLU A 98 2.13 -22.04 18.65
C GLU A 98 2.09 -22.55 17.20
N ASN A 99 1.33 -21.87 16.34
CA ASN A 99 1.25 -22.18 14.91
C ASN A 99 2.39 -21.52 14.08
N GLY A 100 3.33 -20.82 14.73
CA GLY A 100 4.42 -20.13 14.07
C GLY A 100 4.01 -18.85 13.32
N GLU A 101 2.81 -18.30 13.60
CA GLU A 101 2.36 -17.01 13.09
C GLU A 101 2.72 -15.90 14.08
N GLY A 102 3.07 -14.71 13.58
CA GLY A 102 3.19 -13.53 14.43
C GLY A 102 1.82 -12.95 14.74
N PHE A 103 1.59 -12.57 15.99
CA PHE A 103 0.37 -11.90 16.44
C PHE A 103 0.69 -10.60 17.18
N TYR A 104 0.02 -9.53 16.79
CA TYR A 104 0.05 -8.24 17.44
C TYR A 104 -1.37 -7.78 17.73
N SER A 105 -1.59 -7.25 18.94
CA SER A 105 -2.84 -6.60 19.33
C SER A 105 -2.54 -5.37 20.16
N ASN A 106 -3.22 -4.27 19.86
CA ASN A 106 -3.18 -3.03 20.64
C ASN A 106 -4.58 -2.47 20.83
N ALA A 107 -5.02 -2.42 22.08
CA ALA A 107 -6.32 -1.88 22.47
C ALA A 107 -6.36 -0.34 22.48
N ASP A 108 -5.20 0.32 22.65
CA ASP A 108 -5.11 1.79 22.75
C ASP A 108 -5.40 2.51 21.43
N ASN A 109 -5.25 1.80 20.31
CA ASN A 109 -5.52 2.29 18.96
C ASN A 109 -6.78 1.64 18.34
N GLY A 110 -7.83 1.42 19.12
CA GLY A 110 -9.10 0.93 18.58
C GLY A 110 -9.08 -0.52 18.11
N LEU A 111 -8.61 -1.47 18.95
CA LEU A 111 -8.56 -2.91 18.60
C LEU A 111 -7.83 -3.20 17.30
N CYS A 112 -6.60 -2.71 17.18
CA CYS A 112 -5.74 -3.09 16.07
C CYS A 112 -5.19 -4.49 16.28
N GLU A 113 -5.55 -5.42 15.42
CA GLU A 113 -5.02 -6.79 15.42
C GLU A 113 -4.36 -7.09 14.09
N LEU A 114 -3.14 -7.61 14.13
CA LEU A 114 -2.40 -8.06 12.96
C LEU A 114 -1.91 -9.50 13.17
N PHE A 115 -2.12 -10.32 12.14
CA PHE A 115 -1.55 -11.65 12.03
C PHE A 115 -0.52 -11.65 10.90
N PHE A 116 0.70 -12.03 11.23
CA PHE A 116 1.80 -12.13 10.27
C PHE A 116 2.02 -13.59 9.93
N VAL A 117 1.81 -13.95 8.68
CA VAL A 117 1.95 -15.34 8.19
C VAL A 117 3.07 -15.41 7.19
N ARG A 118 4.13 -16.12 7.53
CA ARG A 118 5.22 -16.36 6.59
C ARG A 118 4.85 -17.44 5.59
N ASN A 119 5.11 -17.21 4.31
CA ASN A 119 4.87 -18.15 3.23
C ASN A 119 5.95 -18.03 2.14
N GLN A 120 5.90 -18.89 1.13
CA GLN A 120 6.87 -18.90 0.02
C GLN A 120 6.91 -17.58 -0.79
N LYS A 121 5.90 -16.72 -0.69
CA LYS A 121 5.82 -15.43 -1.38
C LYS A 121 6.29 -14.25 -0.51
N GLY A 122 6.67 -14.53 0.76
CA GLY A 122 7.07 -13.53 1.74
C GLY A 122 6.20 -13.53 2.99
N ILE A 123 5.73 -12.37 3.42
CA ILE A 123 4.89 -12.21 4.61
C ILE A 123 3.50 -11.77 4.20
N LEU A 124 2.47 -12.52 4.59
CA LEU A 124 1.08 -12.13 4.47
C LEU A 124 0.63 -11.51 5.80
N ILE A 125 0.22 -10.26 5.79
CA ILE A 125 -0.46 -9.64 6.93
C ILE A 125 -1.96 -9.79 6.73
N LYS A 126 -2.64 -10.31 7.75
CA LYS A 126 -4.10 -10.30 7.88
C LYS A 126 -4.48 -9.33 8.99
N SER A 127 -5.42 -8.43 8.74
CA SER A 127 -5.96 -7.49 9.70
C SER A 127 -7.47 -7.63 9.74
N PRO A 128 -8.04 -8.34 10.72
CA PRO A 128 -9.49 -8.45 10.87
C PRO A 128 -10.12 -7.11 11.31
N SER A 129 -9.36 -6.29 12.02
CA SER A 129 -9.76 -4.92 12.37
C SER A 129 -9.21 -3.95 11.29
N GLN A 130 -10.07 -3.06 10.78
CA GLN A 130 -9.63 -2.06 9.78
C GLN A 130 -8.98 -0.82 10.42
N GLU A 131 -8.99 -0.72 11.75
CA GLU A 131 -8.67 0.50 12.49
C GLU A 131 -7.32 0.37 13.21
N CYS A 132 -6.23 0.31 12.45
CA CYS A 132 -4.88 0.37 13.03
C CYS A 132 -4.27 1.77 13.00
N GLY A 133 -5.08 2.82 13.13
CA GLY A 133 -4.59 4.20 13.18
C GLY A 133 -4.02 4.74 11.86
N ALA A 134 -4.27 4.05 10.76
CA ALA A 134 -3.81 4.48 9.45
C ALA A 134 -4.71 5.57 8.85
N GLY A 135 -4.12 6.48 8.08
CA GLY A 135 -4.85 7.47 7.31
C GLY A 135 -5.79 6.82 6.29
N MET A 136 -6.79 7.57 5.84
CA MET A 136 -7.83 7.07 4.94
C MET A 136 -7.24 6.36 3.70
N GLY A 137 -7.62 5.10 3.49
CA GLY A 137 -7.18 4.29 2.36
C GLY A 137 -5.83 3.58 2.55
N VAL A 138 -5.05 3.90 3.58
CA VAL A 138 -3.85 3.15 3.92
C VAL A 138 -4.27 1.82 4.55
N ARG A 139 -3.75 0.71 4.04
CA ARG A 139 -4.07 -0.64 4.52
C ARG A 139 -2.80 -1.42 4.79
N TYR A 140 -2.71 -2.02 5.97
CA TYR A 140 -1.58 -2.86 6.35
C TYR A 140 -1.74 -4.32 5.92
N ASP A 141 -2.96 -4.80 5.70
CA ASP A 141 -3.23 -6.17 5.24
C ASP A 141 -2.73 -6.43 3.81
N GLY A 142 -2.32 -7.63 3.52
CA GLY A 142 -1.89 -8.08 2.19
C GLY A 142 -0.55 -8.78 2.16
N GLN A 143 -0.11 -9.17 0.96
CA GLN A 143 1.12 -9.92 0.72
C GLN A 143 2.31 -8.96 0.56
N TYR A 144 3.32 -9.11 1.40
CA TYR A 144 4.59 -8.39 1.35
C TYR A 144 5.67 -9.29 0.75
N LYS A 145 6.53 -8.71 -0.07
CA LYS A 145 7.72 -9.35 -0.62
C LYS A 145 8.96 -8.74 0.01
N ILE A 146 10.04 -9.51 0.07
CA ILE A 146 11.33 -8.97 0.51
C ILE A 146 11.72 -7.81 -0.42
N SER A 147 12.02 -6.67 0.17
CA SER A 147 12.48 -5.51 -0.58
C SER A 147 13.97 -5.70 -0.88
N SER A 148 14.31 -5.99 -2.12
CA SER A 148 15.69 -5.88 -2.57
C SER A 148 16.00 -4.38 -2.64
N LYS A 149 17.02 -3.92 -1.94
CA LYS A 149 17.39 -2.48 -1.79
C LYS A 149 17.47 -1.66 -3.08
N LYS A 150 17.19 -2.24 -4.23
CA LYS A 150 17.35 -1.63 -5.54
C LYS A 150 16.07 -1.50 -6.36
N ASP A 151 14.99 -2.26 -6.07
CA ASP A 151 13.86 -2.40 -7.00
C ASP A 151 12.56 -1.73 -6.58
N ASP A 152 12.39 -1.30 -5.32
CA ASP A 152 11.09 -0.84 -4.81
C ASP A 152 11.00 0.67 -4.55
N ARG A 153 12.11 1.39 -4.70
CA ARG A 153 12.09 2.85 -4.69
C ARG A 153 12.16 3.35 -6.12
N GLU A 154 11.04 3.91 -6.59
CA GLU A 154 10.95 4.62 -7.86
C GLU A 154 11.00 3.70 -9.09
N ALA A 155 9.95 2.95 -9.37
CA ALA A 155 9.56 2.86 -10.77
C ALA A 155 9.48 4.32 -11.24
N GLU A 156 10.41 4.77 -12.08
CA GLU A 156 10.51 6.15 -12.55
C GLU A 156 9.10 6.63 -12.92
N LEU A 157 8.60 7.64 -12.20
CA LEU A 157 7.28 8.18 -12.47
C LEU A 157 7.29 8.75 -13.86
N ASN A 158 6.54 8.14 -14.74
CA ASN A 158 6.38 8.61 -16.11
C ASN A 158 4.96 8.35 -16.60
N PHE A 159 4.55 9.01 -17.66
CA PHE A 159 3.21 8.93 -18.21
C PHE A 159 2.77 7.51 -18.61
N ILE A 160 3.70 6.61 -18.94
CA ILE A 160 3.40 5.21 -19.30
C ILE A 160 3.12 4.40 -18.04
N ASN A 161 4.03 4.44 -17.06
CA ASN A 161 3.92 3.67 -15.81
C ASN A 161 2.68 4.06 -15.01
N LEU A 162 2.28 5.34 -15.09
CA LEU A 162 1.03 5.84 -14.53
C LEU A 162 -0.20 5.50 -15.39
N GLY A 163 -0.02 4.97 -16.61
CA GLY A 163 -1.13 4.65 -17.50
C GLY A 163 -1.81 5.86 -18.13
N LEU A 164 -1.18 7.03 -18.12
CA LEU A 164 -1.65 8.25 -18.81
C LEU A 164 -1.35 8.18 -20.30
N ALA A 165 -0.22 7.62 -20.69
CA ALA A 165 0.16 7.35 -22.08
C ALA A 165 0.16 5.84 -22.37
N LYS A 166 -0.02 5.46 -23.64
CA LYS A 166 -0.04 4.07 -24.07
C LYS A 166 1.36 3.55 -24.44
N ASN A 167 2.26 4.43 -24.86
CA ASN A 167 3.58 4.13 -25.32
C ASN A 167 4.50 5.35 -25.25
N GLU A 168 5.79 5.15 -25.51
CA GLU A 168 6.80 6.20 -25.42
C GLU A 168 6.55 7.38 -26.39
N ALA A 169 6.08 7.11 -27.59
CA ALA A 169 5.78 8.18 -28.54
C ALA A 169 4.68 9.13 -28.01
N GLN A 170 3.63 8.56 -27.41
CA GLN A 170 2.57 9.36 -26.81
C GLN A 170 3.03 10.08 -25.54
N ALA A 171 3.83 9.40 -24.68
CA ALA A 171 4.43 10.01 -23.51
C ALA A 171 5.27 11.23 -23.86
N LYS A 172 6.14 11.08 -24.86
CA LYS A 172 7.00 12.17 -25.33
C LYS A 172 6.20 13.35 -25.92
N LEU A 173 5.08 13.07 -26.60
CA LEU A 173 4.20 14.14 -27.08
C LEU A 173 3.58 14.91 -25.92
N ILE A 174 3.15 14.23 -24.85
CA ILE A 174 2.61 14.89 -23.64
C ILE A 174 3.72 15.69 -22.97
N GLU A 175 4.90 15.10 -22.74
CA GLU A 175 6.04 15.78 -22.11
C GLU A 175 6.45 17.05 -22.84
N ASN A 176 6.57 16.98 -24.16
CA ASN A 176 6.90 18.15 -24.98
C ASN A 176 5.82 19.25 -24.93
N LEU A 177 4.56 18.85 -24.76
CA LEU A 177 3.44 19.77 -24.71
C LEU A 177 3.36 20.49 -23.36
N VAL A 178 3.51 19.76 -22.24
CA VAL A 178 3.36 20.33 -20.89
C VAL A 178 4.66 20.96 -20.37
N GLY A 179 5.80 20.64 -20.97
CA GLY A 179 7.10 21.26 -20.66
C GLY A 179 7.50 21.15 -19.19
N SER A 180 7.72 22.30 -18.54
CA SER A 180 8.12 22.41 -17.15
C SER A 180 7.11 21.83 -16.16
N ASP A 181 5.84 21.78 -16.55
CA ASP A 181 4.77 21.31 -15.66
C ASP A 181 4.60 19.78 -15.67
N LYS A 182 5.52 19.05 -16.32
CA LYS A 182 5.56 17.58 -16.31
C LYS A 182 5.39 17.02 -14.90
N ASP A 183 6.11 17.58 -13.93
CA ASP A 183 6.09 17.09 -12.56
C ASP A 183 4.76 17.34 -11.85
N LEU A 184 4.05 18.42 -12.17
CA LEU A 184 2.68 18.66 -11.67
C LEU A 184 1.74 17.54 -12.12
N PHE A 185 1.79 17.15 -13.41
CA PHE A 185 1.01 16.03 -13.93
C PHE A 185 1.38 14.70 -13.30
N LEU A 186 2.66 14.39 -13.18
CA LEU A 186 3.11 13.13 -12.61
C LEU A 186 2.73 13.01 -11.14
N ASN A 187 2.99 14.06 -10.34
CA ASN A 187 2.73 14.09 -8.90
C ASN A 187 1.25 14.14 -8.54
N SER A 188 0.37 14.62 -9.44
CA SER A 188 -1.08 14.61 -9.24
C SER A 188 -1.78 13.37 -9.80
N SER A 189 -1.04 12.37 -10.32
CA SER A 189 -1.62 11.20 -11.00
C SER A 189 -1.61 9.93 -10.16
N HIS A 190 -2.09 10.01 -8.90
CA HIS A 190 -2.16 8.85 -8.01
C HIS A 190 -3.34 7.92 -8.30
N GLN A 191 -4.52 8.50 -8.55
CA GLN A 191 -5.74 7.77 -8.88
C GLN A 191 -6.24 8.19 -10.25
N ILE A 192 -6.16 7.29 -11.23
CA ILE A 192 -6.57 7.56 -12.59
C ILE A 192 -7.95 6.96 -12.84
N ARG A 193 -8.85 7.79 -13.36
CA ARG A 193 -10.21 7.41 -13.78
C ARG A 193 -10.34 7.60 -15.27
N ASN A 194 -10.91 6.59 -15.95
CA ASN A 194 -11.34 6.75 -17.33
C ASN A 194 -12.77 7.30 -17.30
N LEU A 195 -12.98 8.43 -17.92
CA LEU A 195 -14.29 9.07 -18.07
C LEU A 195 -14.87 8.78 -19.46
N PRO A 196 -16.15 9.06 -19.71
CA PRO A 196 -16.73 9.03 -21.05
C PRO A 196 -15.90 9.90 -22.01
N ASN A 197 -15.89 9.54 -23.30
CA ASN A 197 -15.21 10.35 -24.29
C ASN A 197 -15.80 11.77 -24.33
N ASP A 198 -14.92 12.75 -24.57
CA ASP A 198 -15.35 14.13 -24.74
C ASP A 198 -16.31 14.29 -25.94
N VAL A 199 -17.39 15.03 -25.74
CA VAL A 199 -18.51 15.06 -26.71
C VAL A 199 -18.20 15.85 -27.98
N GLU A 200 -17.30 16.85 -27.93
CA GLU A 200 -16.95 17.65 -29.11
C GLU A 200 -15.71 17.11 -29.82
N THR A 201 -14.68 16.73 -29.07
CA THR A 201 -13.44 16.23 -29.67
C THR A 201 -13.49 14.74 -29.99
N GLY A 202 -14.36 13.98 -29.30
CA GLY A 202 -14.38 12.51 -29.33
C GLY A 202 -13.15 11.87 -28.70
N ALA A 203 -12.34 12.62 -27.96
CA ALA A 203 -11.12 12.17 -27.31
C ALA A 203 -11.42 11.29 -26.11
N LYS A 204 -10.55 10.33 -25.83
CA LYS A 204 -10.57 9.56 -24.58
C LYS A 204 -10.15 10.45 -23.43
N VAL A 205 -10.92 10.44 -22.35
CA VAL A 205 -10.71 11.30 -21.18
C VAL A 205 -10.15 10.47 -20.03
N LYS A 206 -9.07 10.95 -19.45
CA LYS A 206 -8.50 10.46 -18.19
C LYS A 206 -8.41 11.63 -17.22
N SER A 207 -9.06 11.50 -16.08
CA SER A 207 -8.91 12.39 -14.94
C SER A 207 -8.11 11.70 -13.86
N SER A 208 -7.26 12.41 -13.18
CA SER A 208 -6.48 11.87 -12.07
C SER A 208 -6.35 12.87 -10.93
N GLY A 209 -6.08 12.36 -9.74
CA GLY A 209 -5.91 13.17 -8.54
C GLY A 209 -5.28 12.39 -7.40
N VAL A 210 -4.91 13.10 -6.36
CA VAL A 210 -4.34 12.55 -5.13
C VAL A 210 -5.45 12.42 -4.08
N ALA A 211 -5.62 11.22 -3.54
CA ALA A 211 -6.61 10.98 -2.49
C ALA A 211 -6.34 11.89 -1.27
N GLY A 212 -7.38 12.60 -0.83
CA GLY A 212 -7.28 13.56 0.27
C GLY A 212 -6.82 14.97 -0.15
N LEU A 213 -6.43 15.17 -1.42
CA LEU A 213 -5.97 16.44 -1.95
C LEU A 213 -6.70 16.84 -3.25
N TYR A 214 -7.94 16.37 -3.40
CA TYR A 214 -8.79 16.77 -4.53
C TYR A 214 -9.06 18.28 -4.49
N GLY A 215 -9.02 18.92 -5.67
CA GLY A 215 -9.09 20.36 -5.80
C GLY A 215 -7.76 21.10 -5.68
N GLU A 216 -6.69 20.38 -5.27
CA GLU A 216 -5.32 20.91 -5.18
C GLU A 216 -4.33 20.14 -6.04
N MET A 217 -4.43 18.81 -6.03
CA MET A 217 -3.56 17.94 -6.80
C MET A 217 -4.37 17.06 -7.75
N GLU A 218 -4.80 17.66 -8.85
CA GLU A 218 -5.56 16.98 -9.89
C GLU A 218 -5.08 17.37 -11.29
N ASN A 219 -5.31 16.48 -12.24
CA ASN A 219 -5.13 16.75 -13.66
C ASN A 219 -6.16 16.01 -14.52
N ILE A 220 -6.29 16.45 -15.76
CA ILE A 220 -7.14 15.83 -16.78
C ILE A 220 -6.39 15.83 -18.12
N ILE A 221 -6.40 14.68 -18.82
CA ILE A 221 -5.77 14.50 -20.12
C ILE A 221 -6.77 13.89 -21.10
N LEU A 222 -6.92 14.51 -22.25
CA LEU A 222 -7.71 14.03 -23.37
C LEU A 222 -6.79 13.62 -24.52
N LEU A 223 -7.05 12.46 -25.11
CA LEU A 223 -6.20 11.87 -26.14
C LEU A 223 -7.01 11.34 -27.33
N LYS A 224 -6.67 11.80 -28.55
CA LYS A 224 -7.23 11.28 -29.81
C LYS A 224 -6.13 11.21 -30.87
N GLY A 225 -5.57 10.02 -31.08
CA GLY A 225 -4.36 9.89 -31.92
C GLY A 225 -3.21 10.70 -31.34
N ASN A 226 -2.70 11.65 -32.11
CA ASN A 226 -1.65 12.58 -31.69
C ASN A 226 -2.19 13.91 -31.15
N GLN A 227 -3.50 14.10 -31.14
CA GLN A 227 -4.13 15.28 -30.57
C GLN A 227 -4.23 15.14 -29.04
N ILE A 228 -3.82 16.17 -28.33
CA ILE A 228 -3.74 16.21 -26.89
C ILE A 228 -4.38 17.50 -26.38
N TRP A 229 -5.17 17.36 -25.35
CA TRP A 229 -5.65 18.46 -24.49
C TRP A 229 -5.37 18.01 -23.06
N ALA A 230 -4.74 18.86 -22.29
CA ALA A 230 -4.35 18.54 -20.93
C ALA A 230 -4.52 19.75 -20.02
N ALA A 231 -4.90 19.52 -18.78
CA ALA A 231 -4.91 20.56 -17.77
C ALA A 231 -4.47 19.99 -16.42
N VAL A 232 -3.80 20.82 -15.63
CA VAL A 232 -3.30 20.47 -14.30
C VAL A 232 -3.47 21.66 -13.37
N ILE A 233 -3.69 21.39 -12.09
CA ILE A 233 -3.72 22.39 -11.05
C ILE A 233 -2.28 22.70 -10.62
N ASP A 234 -1.93 23.99 -10.64
CA ASP A 234 -0.81 24.56 -9.91
C ASP A 234 -1.35 25.19 -8.62
N ALA A 235 -1.26 24.42 -7.52
CA ALA A 235 -1.77 24.84 -6.23
C ALA A 235 -0.93 25.95 -5.59
N GLU A 236 0.34 26.09 -5.96
CA GLU A 236 1.23 27.13 -5.42
C GLU A 236 0.82 28.53 -5.93
N ASN A 237 0.37 28.61 -7.19
CA ASN A 237 -0.02 29.86 -7.83
C ASN A 237 -1.54 30.07 -7.91
N ASP A 238 -2.32 29.10 -7.43
CA ASP A 238 -3.79 29.10 -7.50
C ASP A 238 -4.32 29.15 -8.94
N GLU A 239 -3.68 28.36 -9.82
CA GLU A 239 -3.89 28.36 -11.26
C GLU A 239 -4.27 26.98 -11.79
N ILE A 240 -4.93 26.96 -12.95
CA ILE A 240 -5.11 25.79 -13.79
C ILE A 240 -4.37 26.05 -15.09
N HIS A 241 -3.32 25.27 -15.35
CA HIS A 241 -2.56 25.36 -16.58
C HIS A 241 -3.20 24.45 -17.64
N TYR A 242 -3.56 25.01 -18.78
CA TYR A 242 -4.17 24.31 -19.90
C TYR A 242 -3.24 24.25 -21.10
N TYR A 243 -3.13 23.08 -21.70
CA TYR A 243 -2.24 22.75 -22.81
C TYR A 243 -2.97 22.05 -23.94
N THR A 244 -2.65 22.39 -25.19
CA THR A 244 -3.09 21.62 -26.35
C THR A 244 -2.18 21.83 -27.56
N ASN A 245 -2.02 20.79 -28.36
CA ASN A 245 -1.36 20.84 -29.66
C ASN A 245 -2.37 21.01 -30.81
N VAL A 246 -3.62 21.35 -30.53
CA VAL A 246 -4.69 21.50 -31.52
C VAL A 246 -5.06 22.99 -31.61
N ASP A 247 -4.76 23.63 -32.74
CA ASP A 247 -4.81 25.07 -32.88
C ASP A 247 -6.20 25.70 -32.56
N GLU A 248 -7.28 25.06 -32.99
CA GLU A 248 -8.65 25.55 -32.73
C GLU A 248 -9.05 25.56 -31.24
N TRP A 249 -8.26 24.87 -30.38
CA TRP A 249 -8.50 24.75 -28.96
C TRP A 249 -7.52 25.55 -28.09
N LYS A 250 -6.60 26.30 -28.67
CA LYS A 250 -5.59 27.05 -27.90
C LYS A 250 -6.13 28.10 -26.95
N GLN A 251 -7.32 28.66 -27.25
CA GLN A 251 -7.95 29.72 -26.45
C GLN A 251 -9.30 29.28 -25.86
N LYS A 252 -9.62 28.01 -25.93
CA LYS A 252 -10.84 27.42 -25.36
C LYS A 252 -10.59 26.01 -24.94
N MET A 253 -11.27 25.51 -23.93
CA MET A 253 -11.18 24.16 -23.45
C MET A 253 -12.28 23.26 -24.03
N PRO A 254 -12.00 21.98 -24.32
CA PRO A 254 -13.03 20.97 -24.58
C PRO A 254 -13.99 20.83 -23.40
N PRO A 255 -15.27 20.45 -23.67
CA PRO A 255 -16.30 20.34 -22.63
C PRO A 255 -15.88 19.57 -21.39
N SER A 256 -15.17 18.44 -21.56
CA SER A 256 -14.73 17.64 -20.41
C SER A 256 -13.72 18.37 -19.52
N ILE A 257 -12.76 19.11 -20.10
CA ILE A 257 -11.81 19.92 -19.32
C ILE A 257 -12.50 21.11 -18.69
N LYS A 258 -13.39 21.78 -19.43
CA LYS A 258 -14.17 22.90 -18.90
C LYS A 258 -14.99 22.48 -17.68
N THR A 259 -15.75 21.39 -17.77
CA THR A 259 -16.55 20.88 -16.66
C THR A 259 -15.69 20.49 -15.47
N TRP A 260 -14.51 19.86 -15.72
CA TRP A 260 -13.56 19.53 -14.67
C TRP A 260 -13.04 20.81 -13.98
N ALA A 261 -12.61 21.81 -14.74
CA ALA A 261 -12.11 23.07 -14.18
C ALA A 261 -13.19 23.82 -13.37
N GLU A 262 -14.45 23.85 -13.85
CA GLU A 262 -15.60 24.45 -13.15
C GLU A 262 -15.96 23.70 -11.84
N SER A 263 -15.56 22.44 -11.68
CA SER A 263 -15.77 21.68 -10.44
C SER A 263 -14.75 21.98 -9.33
N ILE A 264 -13.68 22.68 -9.67
CA ILE A 264 -12.61 23.09 -8.76
C ILE A 264 -12.95 24.52 -8.28
N SER A 265 -12.62 24.82 -7.01
CA SER A 265 -12.77 26.19 -6.49
C SER A 265 -12.07 27.21 -7.39
N GLU A 266 -12.53 28.46 -7.36
CA GLU A 266 -12.05 29.55 -8.21
C GLU A 266 -10.53 29.60 -8.35
N LYS A 267 -10.02 29.14 -9.50
CA LYS A 267 -8.62 29.22 -9.90
C LYS A 267 -8.50 29.94 -11.23
N THR A 268 -7.42 30.69 -11.41
CA THR A 268 -7.14 31.38 -12.68
C THR A 268 -6.74 30.35 -13.76
N ILE A 269 -7.35 30.44 -14.94
CA ILE A 269 -7.00 29.55 -16.06
C ILE A 269 -5.92 30.19 -16.92
N ILE A 270 -4.78 29.50 -17.01
CA ILE A 270 -3.66 29.91 -17.85
C ILE A 270 -3.66 29.05 -19.12
N TYR A 271 -3.89 29.69 -20.25
CA TYR A 271 -3.78 29.06 -21.57
C TYR A 271 -2.33 29.14 -22.02
N SER A 272 -1.65 28.00 -22.07
CA SER A 272 -0.27 27.96 -22.55
C SER A 272 -0.23 28.19 -24.06
N SER A 273 0.23 29.35 -24.48
CA SER A 273 0.68 29.55 -25.86
C SER A 273 1.99 28.80 -26.03
N ASN A 274 2.04 27.83 -26.95
CA ASN A 274 3.31 27.23 -27.41
C ASN A 274 4.12 28.28 -28.22
N ASP A 275 4.36 29.44 -27.63
CA ASP A 275 5.35 30.35 -28.15
C ASP A 275 6.69 29.85 -27.61
N GLY A 276 7.35 29.03 -28.46
CA GLY A 276 8.62 28.37 -28.15
C GLY A 276 9.61 29.32 -27.48
N LYS A 277 9.68 29.22 -26.16
CA LYS A 277 10.88 29.65 -25.45
C LYS A 277 11.81 28.45 -25.38
N ASN A 278 12.65 28.34 -26.40
CA ASN A 278 13.91 27.59 -26.37
C ASN A 278 14.85 28.15 -25.29
#